data_41b62d1a57d8ba77be83d09941aaba33
#
_entry.id   41b62d1a57d8ba77be83d09941aaba33
#
_cell.length_a   1.000
_cell.length_b   1.000
_cell.length_c   1.000
_cell.angle_alpha   90.00
_cell.angle_beta   90.00
_cell.angle_gamma   90.00
#
_symmetry.space_group_name_H-M   'P 1'
#
loop_
_entity.id
_entity.type
_entity.pdbx_description
1 polymer ?
#
loop_
_entity_poly.entity_id
_entity_poly.type
_entity_poly.pdbx_seq_one_letter_code
_entity_poly.pdbx_strand_id
1 'polypeptide(L)'
;ISSLGTPPISAQAAREVRRDTALRRARTCYDHLAGVAGVALLDEMLNRGWMEQTESQDSPRVSYRLTPLGQQTLAAKGVDLTPSGSKRRFAYGCTDWTERRLHVGGAVGAAVLRALQARDIVRRTPGTRTVAVQGGIAKWFGS
;
A
#
# COMPACT_ATOMS: atom_id res chain seq x y z
N ILE A 1 -7.60 -0.18 -34.00
CA ILE A 1 -7.67 0.27 -33.89
C ILE A 1 -8.05 0.75 -33.48
N SER A 2 -7.92 0.45 -33.66
CA SER A 2 -8.18 1.06 -33.42
C SER A 2 -8.36 1.84 -33.40
N SER A 3 -7.62 1.90 -33.20
CA SER A 3 -8.06 3.12 -33.50
C SER A 3 -9.20 3.20 -34.41
N LEU A 4 -9.60 2.27 -34.92
CA LEU A 4 -10.75 2.34 -35.75
C LEU A 4 -11.92 2.73 -34.92
N GLY A 5 -12.46 3.88 -35.19
CA GLY A 5 -13.56 4.40 -34.46
C GLY A 5 -13.24 4.96 -33.07
N THR A 6 -11.99 4.86 -32.62
CA THR A 6 -11.59 5.43 -31.37
C THR A 6 -11.25 6.90 -31.58
N PRO A 7 -11.98 7.82 -30.92
CA PRO A 7 -11.65 9.23 -31.10
C PRO A 7 -10.29 9.56 -30.49
N PRO A 8 -9.61 10.61 -31.02
CA PRO A 8 -8.38 11.06 -30.40
C PRO A 8 -8.63 11.46 -28.96
N ILE A 9 -7.69 11.11 -28.08
CA ILE A 9 -7.76 11.52 -26.69
C ILE A 9 -7.44 13.00 -26.60
N SER A 10 -8.28 13.78 -25.92
CA SER A 10 -8.02 15.20 -25.72
C SER A 10 -6.78 15.38 -24.85
N ALA A 11 -6.19 16.58 -24.89
CA ALA A 11 -5.05 16.89 -24.04
C ALA A 11 -5.37 16.72 -22.57
N GLN A 12 -6.58 17.09 -22.15
CA GLN A 12 -7.03 16.93 -20.79
C GLN A 12 -7.13 15.45 -20.41
N ALA A 13 -7.78 14.66 -21.28
CA ALA A 13 -7.91 13.23 -21.03
C ALA A 13 -6.54 12.54 -21.00
N ALA A 14 -5.62 12.95 -21.87
CA ALA A 14 -4.25 12.40 -21.86
C ALA A 14 -3.53 12.74 -20.55
N ARG A 15 -3.72 13.94 -20.02
CA ARG A 15 -3.15 14.30 -18.72
C ARG A 15 -3.74 13.49 -17.59
N GLU A 16 -5.05 13.24 -17.63
CA GLU A 16 -5.72 12.42 -16.63
C GLU A 16 -5.22 10.98 -16.68
N VAL A 17 -5.04 10.42 -17.86
CA VAL A 17 -4.49 9.07 -18.01
C VAL A 17 -3.08 8.97 -17.42
N ARG A 18 -2.22 9.95 -17.71
CA ARG A 18 -0.87 9.97 -17.15
C ARG A 18 -0.88 10.10 -15.64
N ARG A 19 -1.76 10.96 -15.11
CA ARG A 19 -1.91 11.13 -13.68
C ARG A 19 -2.41 9.85 -13.03
N ASP A 20 -3.39 9.20 -13.67
CA ASP A 20 -3.93 7.94 -13.20
C ASP A 20 -2.85 6.86 -13.18
N THR A 21 -1.94 6.85 -14.15
CA THR A 21 -0.84 5.88 -14.18
C THR A 21 0.07 6.05 -12.97
N ALA A 22 0.44 7.29 -12.64
CA ALA A 22 1.26 7.57 -11.47
C ALA A 22 0.53 7.19 -10.18
N LEU A 23 -0.75 7.55 -10.08
CA LEU A 23 -1.58 7.20 -8.94
C LEU A 23 -1.74 5.68 -8.78
N ARG A 24 -1.83 4.97 -9.90
CA ARG A 24 -1.95 3.51 -9.86
C ARG A 24 -0.68 2.83 -9.41
N ARG A 25 0.49 3.37 -9.75
CA ARG A 25 1.77 2.76 -9.37
C ARG A 25 1.97 2.81 -7.87
N ALA A 26 1.76 3.97 -7.29
CA ALA A 26 1.91 4.13 -5.85
C ALA A 26 1.25 5.43 -5.41
N ARG A 27 0.47 5.34 -4.35
CA ARG A 27 -0.18 6.50 -3.75
C ARG A 27 -0.45 6.21 -2.29
N THR A 28 -0.88 7.24 -1.56
CA THR A 28 -1.39 7.02 -0.20
C THR A 28 -2.90 6.91 -0.24
N CYS A 29 -3.43 6.00 0.57
CA CYS A 29 -4.83 5.89 0.87
C CYS A 29 -4.98 6.22 2.34
N TYR A 30 -5.42 7.44 2.64
CA TYR A 30 -5.43 7.99 3.98
C TYR A 30 -4.00 8.02 4.57
N ASP A 31 -3.57 7.00 5.30
CA ASP A 31 -2.26 6.96 5.94
C ASP A 31 -1.44 5.70 5.62
N HIS A 32 -1.82 4.97 4.58
CA HIS A 32 -1.12 3.75 4.19
C HIS A 32 -0.88 3.74 2.68
N LEU A 33 0.03 2.86 2.26
CA LEU A 33 0.43 2.75 0.86
C LEU A 33 -0.63 2.02 0.06
N ALA A 34 -0.94 2.52 -1.12
CA ALA A 34 -1.95 1.99 -2.02
C ALA A 34 -1.41 1.94 -3.45
N GLY A 35 -2.28 1.54 -4.38
CA GLY A 35 -1.90 1.33 -5.76
C GLY A 35 -1.17 0.02 -5.94
N VAL A 36 -0.49 -0.14 -7.05
CA VAL A 36 0.28 -1.35 -7.36
C VAL A 36 1.28 -1.64 -6.23
N ALA A 37 1.97 -0.62 -5.75
CA ALA A 37 2.95 -0.78 -4.67
C ALA A 37 2.30 -1.24 -3.37
N GLY A 38 1.12 -0.70 -3.03
CA GLY A 38 0.41 -1.12 -1.82
C GLY A 38 -0.09 -2.55 -1.89
N VAL A 39 -0.61 -2.95 -3.04
CA VAL A 39 -1.06 -4.33 -3.26
C VAL A 39 0.13 -5.28 -3.19
N ALA A 40 1.25 -4.92 -3.82
CA ALA A 40 2.47 -5.73 -3.80
C ALA A 40 3.01 -5.87 -2.37
N LEU A 41 2.95 -4.81 -1.58
CA LEU A 41 3.39 -4.85 -0.19
C LEU A 41 2.59 -5.89 0.60
N LEU A 42 1.27 -5.85 0.51
CA LEU A 42 0.43 -6.82 1.21
C LEU A 42 0.68 -8.24 0.72
N ASP A 43 0.72 -8.45 -0.59
CA ASP A 43 0.96 -9.77 -1.17
C ASP A 43 2.28 -10.35 -0.65
N GLU A 44 3.35 -9.55 -0.63
CA GLU A 44 4.65 -10.03 -0.16
C GLU A 44 4.64 -10.35 1.33
N MET A 45 4.00 -9.50 2.14
CA MET A 45 3.92 -9.77 3.57
C MET A 45 3.19 -11.08 3.85
N LEU A 46 2.12 -11.37 3.11
CA LEU A 46 1.41 -12.63 3.23
C LEU A 46 2.24 -13.81 2.73
N ASN A 47 2.88 -13.66 1.57
CA ASN A 47 3.68 -14.73 0.96
C ASN A 47 4.89 -15.09 1.82
N ARG A 48 5.48 -14.13 2.50
CA ARG A 48 6.65 -14.37 3.36
C ARG A 48 6.26 -14.86 4.76
N GLY A 49 4.97 -14.97 5.03
CA GLY A 49 4.51 -15.42 6.32
C GLY A 49 4.65 -14.40 7.44
N TRP A 50 4.73 -13.10 7.09
CA TRP A 50 4.79 -12.04 8.09
C TRP A 50 3.43 -11.71 8.65
N MET A 51 2.39 -11.92 7.86
CA MET A 51 1.00 -11.76 8.29
C MET A 51 0.17 -12.95 7.82
N GLU A 52 -0.93 -13.16 8.50
CA GLU A 52 -1.92 -14.13 8.06
C GLU A 52 -3.31 -13.54 8.22
N GLN A 53 -4.22 -14.00 7.39
CA GLN A 53 -5.60 -13.56 7.43
C GLN A 53 -6.28 -14.17 8.64
N THR A 54 -7.07 -13.35 9.35
CA THR A 54 -7.89 -13.81 10.45
C THR A 54 -9.35 -13.72 10.07
N GLU A 55 -10.17 -14.55 10.69
CA GLU A 55 -11.60 -14.42 10.55
C GLU A 55 -12.11 -13.37 11.51
N SER A 56 -12.87 -12.40 10.99
CA SER A 56 -13.53 -11.41 11.80
C SER A 56 -15.03 -11.53 11.57
N GLN A 57 -15.76 -11.82 12.63
CA GLN A 57 -17.21 -11.92 12.55
C GLN A 57 -17.88 -10.57 12.70
N ASP A 58 -17.15 -9.58 13.17
CA ASP A 58 -17.69 -8.27 13.49
C ASP A 58 -17.56 -7.26 12.34
N SER A 59 -16.92 -7.64 11.25
CA SER A 59 -16.69 -6.72 10.14
C SER A 59 -16.66 -7.47 8.83
N PRO A 60 -17.23 -6.90 7.76
CA PRO A 60 -17.12 -7.50 6.43
C PRO A 60 -15.72 -7.38 5.84
N ARG A 61 -14.84 -6.60 6.47
CA ARG A 61 -13.48 -6.42 5.98
C ARG A 61 -12.59 -7.58 6.38
N VAL A 62 -11.70 -7.95 5.48
CA VAL A 62 -10.66 -8.93 5.76
C VAL A 62 -9.72 -8.34 6.81
N SER A 63 -9.41 -9.12 7.82
CA SER A 63 -8.50 -8.70 8.89
C SER A 63 -7.24 -9.55 8.87
N TYR A 64 -6.14 -8.99 9.34
CA TYR A 64 -4.84 -9.66 9.38
C TYR A 64 -4.24 -9.55 10.77
N ARG A 65 -3.39 -10.51 11.10
CA ARG A 65 -2.54 -10.43 12.29
C ARG A 65 -1.10 -10.67 11.89
N LEU A 66 -0.17 -10.13 12.65
CA LEU A 66 1.24 -10.39 12.45
C LEU A 66 1.61 -11.72 13.08
N THR A 67 2.38 -12.51 12.35
CA THR A 67 3.00 -13.70 12.90
C THR A 67 4.20 -13.30 13.76
N PRO A 68 4.72 -14.19 14.63
CA PRO A 68 5.96 -13.90 15.35
C PRO A 68 7.10 -13.52 14.41
N LEU A 69 7.20 -14.19 13.26
CA LEU A 69 8.20 -13.85 12.24
C LEU A 69 7.98 -12.43 11.74
N GLY A 70 6.73 -12.06 11.45
CA GLY A 70 6.40 -10.72 10.98
C GLY A 70 6.73 -9.65 11.99
N GLN A 71 6.43 -9.89 13.27
CA GLN A 71 6.75 -8.94 14.33
C GLN A 71 8.25 -8.69 14.42
N GLN A 72 9.04 -9.76 14.40
CA GLN A 72 10.49 -9.65 14.48
C GLN A 72 11.09 -8.96 13.26
N THR A 73 10.61 -9.34 12.08
CA THR A 73 11.16 -8.82 10.83
C THR A 73 10.83 -7.35 10.66
N LEU A 74 9.59 -6.96 10.95
CA LEU A 74 9.19 -5.55 10.84
C LEU A 74 9.92 -4.69 11.87
N ALA A 75 10.10 -5.19 13.08
CA ALA A 75 10.86 -4.47 14.10
C ALA A 75 12.31 -4.26 13.64
N ALA A 76 12.93 -5.27 13.05
CA ALA A 76 14.29 -5.17 12.52
C ALA A 76 14.39 -4.17 11.38
N LYS A 77 13.31 -3.96 10.65
CA LYS A 77 13.26 -2.98 9.55
C LYS A 77 12.88 -1.57 10.03
N GLY A 78 12.73 -1.38 11.33
CA GLY A 78 12.42 -0.07 11.87
C GLY A 78 10.93 0.29 11.87
N VAL A 79 10.06 -0.69 11.72
CA VAL A 79 8.62 -0.45 11.79
C VAL A 79 8.21 -0.38 13.26
N ASP A 80 7.67 0.76 13.65
CA ASP A 80 7.23 0.98 15.03
C ASP A 80 5.77 0.56 15.16
N LEU A 81 5.57 -0.57 15.81
CA LEU A 81 4.25 -1.14 16.05
C LEU A 81 3.75 -0.88 17.48
N THR A 82 4.36 0.07 18.17
CA THR A 82 3.95 0.39 19.53
C THR A 82 2.46 0.74 19.56
N PRO A 83 1.69 0.15 20.47
CA PRO A 83 0.26 0.43 20.54
C PRO A 83 0.02 1.90 20.81
N SER A 84 -0.74 2.56 19.92
CA SER A 84 -1.23 3.89 20.21
C SER A 84 -2.50 3.73 21.05
N GLY A 85 -2.82 4.72 21.84
CA GLY A 85 -4.06 4.71 22.62
C GLY A 85 -5.31 4.81 21.77
N SER A 86 -5.20 4.76 20.46
CA SER A 86 -6.34 4.91 19.56
C SER A 86 -7.06 3.58 19.40
N LYS A 87 -8.36 3.67 19.11
CA LYS A 87 -9.20 2.50 18.89
C LYS A 87 -9.15 2.01 17.44
N ARG A 88 -8.19 2.48 16.66
CA ARG A 88 -8.12 2.08 15.25
C ARG A 88 -7.77 0.60 15.11
N ARG A 89 -8.24 0.01 14.04
CA ARG A 89 -7.98 -1.40 13.75
C ARG A 89 -6.49 -1.61 13.49
N PHE A 90 -6.00 -2.77 13.89
CA PHE A 90 -4.58 -3.08 13.78
C PHE A 90 -4.15 -3.29 12.33
N ALA A 91 -4.80 -4.20 11.63
CA ALA A 91 -4.50 -4.45 10.22
C ALA A 91 -5.75 -5.00 9.52
N TYR A 92 -6.03 -4.47 8.34
CA TYR A 92 -7.19 -4.92 7.56
C TYR A 92 -6.90 -4.74 6.08
N GLY A 93 -7.63 -5.49 5.25
CA GLY A 93 -7.58 -5.32 3.80
C GLY A 93 -8.46 -4.16 3.40
N CYS A 94 -7.85 -3.17 2.76
CA CYS A 94 -8.56 -2.04 2.19
C CYS A 94 -8.61 -2.24 0.68
N THR A 95 -9.81 -2.18 0.09
CA THR A 95 -9.94 -2.40 -1.35
C THR A 95 -9.28 -1.27 -2.12
N ASP A 96 -8.33 -1.65 -2.96
CA ASP A 96 -7.66 -0.69 -3.84
C ASP A 96 -8.55 -0.41 -5.03
N TRP A 97 -8.93 0.86 -5.22
CA TRP A 97 -9.91 1.20 -6.23
C TRP A 97 -9.36 1.09 -7.66
N THR A 98 -8.05 1.16 -7.86
CA THR A 98 -7.45 1.01 -9.19
C THR A 98 -7.12 -0.43 -9.53
N GLU A 99 -6.65 -1.21 -8.54
CA GLU A 99 -6.20 -2.58 -8.77
C GLU A 99 -7.29 -3.61 -8.49
N ARG A 100 -8.35 -3.21 -7.80
CA ARG A 100 -9.44 -4.10 -7.37
C ARG A 100 -8.96 -5.28 -6.55
N ARG A 101 -7.87 -5.08 -5.84
CA ARG A 101 -7.27 -6.03 -4.90
C ARG A 101 -7.06 -5.32 -3.59
N LEU A 102 -6.67 -6.06 -2.57
CA LEU A 102 -6.50 -5.48 -1.24
C LEU A 102 -5.10 -4.92 -1.05
N HIS A 103 -4.99 -3.81 -0.34
CA HIS A 103 -3.75 -3.33 0.25
C HIS A 103 -3.96 -3.24 1.77
N VAL A 104 -2.87 -3.16 2.54
CA VAL A 104 -2.97 -3.22 3.99
C VAL A 104 -3.20 -1.83 4.58
N GLY A 105 -4.26 -1.71 5.38
CA GLY A 105 -4.57 -0.50 6.14
C GLY A 105 -4.44 -0.74 7.62
N GLY A 106 -4.91 0.22 8.40
CA GLY A 106 -4.84 0.16 9.85
C GLY A 106 -3.49 0.58 10.40
N ALA A 107 -3.25 0.25 11.67
CA ALA A 107 -2.02 0.65 12.35
C ALA A 107 -0.78 0.07 11.69
N VAL A 108 -0.83 -1.18 11.23
CA VAL A 108 0.29 -1.81 10.53
C VAL A 108 0.59 -1.10 9.22
N GLY A 109 -0.44 -0.83 8.42
CA GLY A 109 -0.25 -0.13 7.16
C GLY A 109 0.38 1.24 7.36
N ALA A 110 -0.09 1.99 8.33
CA ALA A 110 0.46 3.31 8.65
C ALA A 110 1.90 3.22 9.13
N ALA A 111 2.20 2.27 10.01
CA ALA A 111 3.54 2.10 10.55
C ALA A 111 4.55 1.70 9.46
N VAL A 112 4.16 0.81 8.55
CA VAL A 112 5.01 0.40 7.44
C VAL A 112 5.28 1.58 6.51
N LEU A 113 4.26 2.37 6.19
CA LEU A 113 4.47 3.55 5.34
C LEU A 113 5.46 4.53 5.99
N ARG A 114 5.33 4.78 7.29
CA ARG A 114 6.27 5.66 7.99
C ARG A 114 7.69 5.13 7.92
N ALA A 115 7.88 3.82 8.08
CA ALA A 115 9.20 3.21 8.00
C ALA A 115 9.80 3.31 6.60
N LEU A 116 8.99 3.12 5.56
CA LEU A 116 9.43 3.27 4.18
C LEU A 116 9.83 4.71 3.89
N GLN A 117 9.08 5.68 4.42
CA GLN A 117 9.40 7.08 4.28
C GLN A 117 10.69 7.44 5.03
N ALA A 118 10.87 6.91 6.24
CA ALA A 118 12.06 7.18 7.04
C ALA A 118 13.32 6.65 6.38
N ARG A 119 13.22 5.56 5.62
CA ARG A 119 14.36 5.00 4.88
C ARG A 119 14.46 5.56 3.46
N ASP A 120 13.62 6.52 3.13
CA ASP A 120 13.64 7.19 1.83
C ASP A 120 13.34 6.25 0.66
N ILE A 121 12.70 5.12 0.96
CA ILE A 121 12.24 4.20 -0.08
C ILE A 121 10.98 4.75 -0.73
N VAL A 122 10.12 5.42 0.05
CA VAL A 122 8.92 6.07 -0.44
C VAL A 122 9.04 7.57 -0.17
N ARG A 123 8.77 8.38 -1.19
CA ARG A 123 8.76 9.84 -1.07
C ARG A 123 7.41 10.36 -1.54
N ARG A 124 6.80 11.20 -0.73
CA ARG A 124 5.54 11.85 -1.10
C ARG A 124 5.79 12.96 -2.10
N THR A 125 4.90 13.07 -3.08
CA THR A 125 4.90 14.21 -3.99
C THR A 125 4.05 15.30 -3.37
N PRO A 126 4.61 16.50 -3.09
CA PRO A 126 3.84 17.56 -2.43
C PRO A 126 2.58 17.91 -3.20
N GLY A 127 1.50 18.13 -2.46
CA GLY A 127 0.23 18.54 -3.05
C GLY A 127 -0.58 17.45 -3.71
N THR A 128 -0.10 16.20 -3.68
CA THR A 128 -0.81 15.07 -4.27
C THR A 128 -0.79 13.87 -3.35
N ARG A 129 -1.53 12.82 -3.70
CA ARG A 129 -1.45 11.55 -3.00
C ARG A 129 -0.46 10.58 -3.66
N THR A 130 0.13 10.97 -4.76
CA THR A 130 1.12 10.18 -5.46
C THR A 130 2.40 10.10 -4.66
N VAL A 131 3.04 8.93 -4.64
CA VAL A 131 4.33 8.74 -4.00
C VAL A 131 5.29 8.11 -5.01
N ALA A 132 6.57 8.43 -4.89
CA ALA A 132 7.62 7.79 -5.64
C ALA A 132 8.20 6.66 -4.80
N VAL A 133 8.44 5.50 -5.41
CA VAL A 133 9.04 4.35 -4.75
C VAL A 133 10.43 4.15 -5.31
N GLN A 134 11.44 4.31 -4.47
CA GLN A 134 12.84 4.24 -4.89
C GLN A 134 13.28 2.78 -4.94
N GLY A 135 13.63 2.29 -6.13
CA GLY A 135 14.10 0.92 -6.30
C GLY A 135 13.04 -0.15 -6.17
N GLY A 136 11.79 0.23 -5.99
CA GLY A 136 10.67 -0.70 -5.86
C GLY A 136 10.52 -1.27 -4.45
N ILE A 137 9.32 -1.76 -4.17
CA ILE A 137 9.00 -2.36 -2.86
C ILE A 137 9.83 -3.61 -2.61
N ALA A 138 10.14 -4.37 -3.67
CA ALA A 138 10.92 -5.60 -3.53
C ALA A 138 12.26 -5.36 -2.86
N LYS A 139 12.87 -4.21 -3.08
CA LYS A 139 14.15 -3.87 -2.47
C LYS A 139 14.06 -3.81 -0.94
N TRP A 140 12.96 -3.30 -0.42
CA TRP A 140 12.76 -3.23 1.03
C TRP A 140 12.69 -4.63 1.65
N PHE A 141 12.02 -5.56 0.96
CA PHE A 141 11.90 -6.93 1.45
C PHE A 141 13.25 -7.66 1.43
N GLY A 142 14.10 -7.34 0.46
CA GLY A 142 15.40 -8.01 0.32
C GLY A 142 16.50 -7.47 1.22
N SER A 143 16.25 -6.40 1.94
CA SER A 143 17.26 -5.78 2.78
C SER A 143 17.30 -6.37 4.19
#